data_07e8135a38866f8ffd36b25d08966d1a
#
_entry.id   07e8135a38866f8ffd36b25d08966d1a
#
_cell.length_a   1.000
_cell.length_b   1.000
_cell.length_c   1.000
_cell.angle_alpha   90.00
_cell.angle_beta   90.00
_cell.angle_gamma   90.00
#
_symmetry.space_group_name_H-M   'P 1'
#
loop_
_entity.id
_entity.type
_entity.pdbx_description
1 polymer ?
#
loop_
_entity_poly.entity_id
_entity_poly.type
_entity_poly.pdbx_seq_one_letter_code
_entity_poly.pdbx_strand_id
1 'polypeptide(L)'
;MIRRPPRSTLSSSSAASDVYKRQEDNPEVIYAVYSSSDYSFHGIYKSIDGGDNWSLQSNSPNILGRDTDGTGTGGQSWYDLSLGVSNNDENHLFVGGINLWESTDGGANWTIEASSGNGNYAYMHVDQHCLEFHPITNVPYAGNDGGLYKYLDNLNNWIDISDGLEISQFYKLGLSESNASRLIAGAQDNGTEMLTNGVWDAVRGADGMECAIDPYDEDLLYSSSQYGGLRKSFNGGNNWDNIKPVSYDGAWVTPYKIHPNNNNMIVAGYDEVYLSLTSGAVWDSISYNVSGGQSVRTIALAPSNEDYIYAATYSRVKKPTNTGQSWTSIKPGLPNYNISDVTVSDNDPNWLWVTMSEYNASNKVFESSNGGATWTNITGANLPNLPVNCIVYQANANEDLYIGTDIGVYHKDNTMSDWAPYKNGLPNVVVNELEIHYPTNRIRAATFGRGVWDSPLNSSSTYTNYNIVNNLNIYPNPASNRLYVKLKSSDLVHFEIRSISGKIIKEGTLAYNNYIDVSRINSGTYIIKIRVGNSLYRQKISITQNSR
;
A
#
# COMPACT_ATOMS: atom_id res chain seq x y z
N MET A 1 11.87 -36.73 13.38
CA MET A 1 10.59 -36.79 12.65
C MET A 1 9.53 -37.14 13.67
N ILE A 2 8.72 -36.19 14.11
CA ILE A 2 7.63 -36.43 15.07
C ILE A 2 6.59 -37.28 14.34
N ARG A 3 6.29 -38.48 14.85
CA ARG A 3 5.23 -39.29 14.30
C ARG A 3 3.89 -38.62 14.62
N ARG A 4 3.02 -38.44 13.64
CA ARG A 4 1.63 -38.07 13.89
C ARG A 4 1.01 -39.09 14.84
N PRO A 5 0.15 -38.67 15.80
CA PRO A 5 -0.58 -39.64 16.62
C PRO A 5 -1.34 -40.61 15.72
N PRO A 6 -1.45 -41.89 16.12
CA PRO A 6 -2.19 -42.85 15.33
C PRO A 6 -3.62 -42.36 15.09
N ARG A 7 -4.04 -42.33 13.85
CA ARG A 7 -5.42 -41.88 13.48
C ARG A 7 -6.54 -42.63 14.22
N SER A 8 -6.22 -43.77 14.82
CA SER A 8 -7.18 -44.58 15.58
C SER A 8 -7.56 -44.04 16.94
N THR A 9 -6.79 -43.16 17.56
CA THR A 9 -7.09 -42.55 18.87
C THR A 9 -7.84 -41.22 18.77
N LEU A 10 -7.81 -40.58 17.60
CA LEU A 10 -8.57 -39.37 17.25
C LEU A 10 -9.57 -39.66 16.14
N SER A 11 -10.31 -40.76 16.25
CA SER A 11 -11.04 -41.46 15.20
C SER A 11 -12.20 -40.70 14.53
N SER A 12 -12.43 -39.46 14.83
CA SER A 12 -13.42 -38.63 14.13
C SER A 12 -12.99 -37.19 14.05
N SER A 13 -11.69 -36.94 13.83
CA SER A 13 -11.27 -35.56 13.76
C SER A 13 -11.92 -34.84 12.59
N SER A 14 -12.94 -34.06 12.93
CA SER A 14 -13.41 -32.95 12.12
C SER A 14 -12.43 -31.78 12.18
N ALA A 15 -11.22 -32.01 12.69
CA ALA A 15 -10.19 -30.98 12.85
C ALA A 15 -9.74 -30.45 11.49
N ALA A 16 -9.80 -29.14 11.31
CA ALA A 16 -9.35 -28.45 10.10
C ALA A 16 -7.85 -28.20 10.10
N SER A 17 -7.26 -27.97 11.27
CA SER A 17 -5.82 -27.72 11.46
C SER A 17 -5.34 -28.28 12.80
N ASP A 18 -4.04 -28.55 12.89
CA ASP A 18 -3.40 -29.06 14.08
C ASP A 18 -1.94 -28.58 14.20
N VAL A 19 -1.46 -28.37 15.43
CA VAL A 19 -0.09 -28.05 15.75
C VAL A 19 0.39 -28.86 16.96
N TYR A 20 1.66 -29.29 16.94
CA TYR A 20 2.27 -30.12 17.96
C TYR A 20 3.53 -29.46 18.52
N LYS A 21 3.73 -29.56 19.82
CA LYS A 21 4.96 -29.10 20.50
C LYS A 21 5.41 -30.14 21.52
N ARG A 22 6.71 -30.46 21.47
CA ARG A 22 7.36 -31.32 22.46
C ARG A 22 8.00 -30.44 23.53
N GLN A 23 7.84 -30.83 24.81
CA GLN A 23 8.48 -30.16 25.92
C GLN A 23 9.98 -30.52 25.96
N GLU A 24 10.85 -29.54 26.17
CA GLU A 24 12.32 -29.70 26.00
C GLU A 24 12.95 -30.53 27.11
N ASP A 25 12.67 -30.24 28.38
CA ASP A 25 13.24 -30.95 29.54
C ASP A 25 12.64 -32.34 29.71
N ASN A 26 11.42 -32.58 29.26
CA ASN A 26 10.75 -33.88 29.29
C ASN A 26 10.18 -34.26 27.90
N PRO A 27 10.99 -34.85 27.01
CA PRO A 27 10.60 -35.12 25.64
C PRO A 27 9.51 -36.18 25.48
N GLU A 28 9.12 -36.90 26.53
CA GLU A 28 7.96 -37.78 26.54
C GLU A 28 6.63 -37.00 26.61
N VAL A 29 6.69 -35.75 27.09
CA VAL A 29 5.53 -34.85 27.12
C VAL A 29 5.38 -34.13 25.79
N ILE A 30 4.24 -34.33 25.15
CA ILE A 30 3.89 -33.70 23.88
C ILE A 30 2.48 -33.14 24.00
N TYR A 31 2.30 -31.91 23.55
CA TYR A 31 0.98 -31.28 23.40
C TYR A 31 0.57 -31.19 21.94
N ALA A 32 -0.74 -31.29 21.70
CA ALA A 32 -1.36 -31.12 20.39
C ALA A 32 -2.64 -30.30 20.52
N VAL A 33 -2.71 -29.20 19.76
CA VAL A 33 -3.92 -28.37 19.63
C VAL A 33 -4.61 -28.69 18.31
N TYR A 34 -5.93 -28.87 18.36
CA TYR A 34 -6.77 -29.14 17.20
C TYR A 34 -7.88 -28.12 17.07
N SER A 35 -8.17 -27.73 15.84
CA SER A 35 -9.35 -26.94 15.51
C SER A 35 -10.46 -27.79 14.88
N SER A 36 -11.68 -27.33 15.03
CA SER A 36 -12.87 -27.87 14.39
C SER A 36 -12.97 -27.46 12.91
N SER A 37 -13.96 -27.98 12.19
CA SER A 37 -14.19 -27.64 10.77
C SER A 37 -14.64 -26.20 10.53
N ASP A 38 -15.12 -25.52 11.56
CA ASP A 38 -15.44 -24.08 11.57
C ASP A 38 -14.29 -23.23 12.13
N TYR A 39 -13.08 -23.85 12.27
CA TYR A 39 -11.85 -23.24 12.76
C TYR A 39 -11.86 -22.84 14.23
N SER A 40 -12.91 -23.19 14.99
CA SER A 40 -12.97 -23.00 16.45
C SER A 40 -12.10 -24.02 17.19
N PHE A 41 -11.87 -23.80 18.47
CA PHE A 41 -11.11 -24.70 19.33
C PHE A 41 -11.80 -26.06 19.49
N HIS A 42 -11.19 -27.12 18.96
CA HIS A 42 -11.66 -28.48 19.14
C HIS A 42 -11.14 -29.08 20.44
N GLY A 43 -9.89 -28.78 20.81
CA GLY A 43 -9.32 -29.23 22.06
C GLY A 43 -7.78 -29.26 22.05
N ILE A 44 -7.22 -29.27 23.26
CA ILE A 44 -5.83 -29.55 23.49
C ILE A 44 -5.67 -30.93 24.11
N TYR A 45 -4.70 -31.69 23.61
CA TYR A 45 -4.39 -33.03 24.04
C TYR A 45 -2.95 -33.11 24.57
N LYS A 46 -2.74 -33.90 25.62
CA LYS A 46 -1.40 -34.17 26.21
C LYS A 46 -1.07 -35.64 26.06
N SER A 47 0.15 -35.96 25.63
CA SER A 47 0.79 -37.25 25.78
C SER A 47 1.90 -37.13 26.83
N ILE A 48 2.13 -38.21 27.57
CA ILE A 48 3.24 -38.34 28.55
C ILE A 48 4.13 -39.54 28.23
N ASP A 49 4.00 -40.12 27.07
CA ASP A 49 4.69 -41.32 26.61
C ASP A 49 5.20 -41.21 25.16
N GLY A 50 5.66 -40.03 24.80
CA GLY A 50 6.26 -39.77 23.49
C GLY A 50 5.28 -39.79 22.32
N GLY A 51 3.98 -39.70 22.58
CA GLY A 51 2.92 -39.65 21.59
C GLY A 51 2.19 -40.96 21.36
N ASP A 52 2.46 -42.01 22.17
CA ASP A 52 1.79 -43.30 22.05
C ASP A 52 0.34 -43.22 22.54
N ASN A 53 0.06 -42.52 23.61
CA ASN A 53 -1.29 -42.28 24.14
C ASN A 53 -1.54 -40.80 24.37
N TRP A 54 -2.81 -40.39 24.18
CA TRP A 54 -3.24 -38.99 24.29
C TRP A 54 -4.45 -38.85 25.18
N SER A 55 -4.43 -37.81 26.01
CA SER A 55 -5.56 -37.42 26.87
C SER A 55 -6.00 -36.00 26.54
N LEU A 56 -7.31 -35.79 26.42
CA LEU A 56 -7.91 -34.48 26.28
C LEU A 56 -7.72 -33.70 27.59
N GLN A 57 -7.18 -32.49 27.52
CA GLN A 57 -7.02 -31.62 28.68
C GLN A 57 -8.22 -30.66 28.79
N SER A 58 -8.57 -29.97 27.70
CA SER A 58 -9.77 -29.13 27.60
C SER A 58 -10.20 -28.96 26.15
N ASN A 59 -11.47 -28.57 25.96
CA ASN A 59 -12.05 -28.17 24.68
C ASN A 59 -12.94 -26.93 24.78
N SER A 60 -12.76 -26.18 25.85
CA SER A 60 -13.38 -24.88 26.09
C SER A 60 -12.53 -24.07 27.07
N PRO A 61 -12.63 -22.72 27.06
CA PRO A 61 -13.39 -21.86 26.15
C PRO A 61 -12.86 -21.93 24.69
N ASN A 62 -13.50 -21.24 23.73
CA ASN A 62 -13.00 -21.15 22.36
C ASN A 62 -11.79 -20.21 22.25
N ILE A 63 -10.60 -20.71 22.61
CA ILE A 63 -9.35 -19.93 22.62
C ILE A 63 -8.82 -19.58 21.22
N LEU A 64 -9.40 -20.15 20.15
CA LEU A 64 -9.07 -19.83 18.76
C LEU A 64 -10.06 -18.84 18.13
N GLY A 65 -11.08 -18.44 18.89
CA GLY A 65 -12.07 -17.43 18.47
C GLY A 65 -11.59 -15.99 18.65
N ARG A 66 -12.38 -15.07 18.11
CA ARG A 66 -12.09 -13.64 18.17
C ARG A 66 -12.32 -13.04 19.55
N ASP A 67 -13.32 -13.56 20.26
CA ASP A 67 -13.75 -12.99 21.53
C ASP A 67 -12.78 -13.33 22.66
N THR A 68 -12.33 -12.32 23.40
CA THR A 68 -11.34 -12.46 24.47
C THR A 68 -11.85 -13.16 25.74
N ASP A 69 -13.17 -13.44 25.81
CA ASP A 69 -13.79 -14.27 26.83
C ASP A 69 -14.02 -15.73 26.36
N GLY A 70 -13.67 -16.04 25.12
CA GLY A 70 -13.81 -17.36 24.51
C GLY A 70 -15.23 -17.85 24.31
N THR A 71 -16.25 -16.98 24.35
CA THR A 71 -17.66 -17.33 24.16
C THR A 71 -18.10 -17.37 22.69
N GLY A 72 -17.29 -16.81 21.78
CA GLY A 72 -17.57 -16.76 20.35
C GLY A 72 -17.50 -18.10 19.63
N THR A 73 -18.03 -18.14 18.42
CA THR A 73 -17.99 -19.30 17.51
C THR A 73 -17.05 -19.05 16.36
N GLY A 74 -16.54 -20.14 15.74
CA GLY A 74 -15.58 -20.05 14.64
C GLY A 74 -14.20 -19.63 15.09
N GLY A 75 -13.33 -19.34 14.13
CA GLY A 75 -11.95 -18.93 14.30
C GLY A 75 -11.27 -18.79 12.94
N GLN A 76 -9.95 -18.68 12.92
CA GLN A 76 -9.17 -18.65 11.67
C GLN A 76 -7.90 -19.53 11.73
N SER A 77 -7.96 -20.62 12.47
CA SER A 77 -6.87 -21.57 12.67
C SER A 77 -6.30 -22.23 11.39
N TRP A 78 -6.93 -22.01 10.26
CA TRP A 78 -6.36 -22.31 8.95
C TRP A 78 -5.21 -21.38 8.57
N TYR A 79 -5.16 -20.21 9.22
CA TYR A 79 -4.20 -19.15 8.99
C TYR A 79 -3.25 -18.99 10.19
N ASP A 80 -3.79 -18.84 11.40
CA ASP A 80 -3.08 -18.55 12.64
C ASP A 80 -3.28 -19.68 13.67
N LEU A 81 -2.31 -20.50 13.88
CA LEU A 81 -2.34 -21.56 14.89
C LEU A 81 -0.93 -21.85 15.38
N SER A 82 -0.65 -21.48 16.61
CA SER A 82 0.65 -21.69 17.24
C SER A 82 0.51 -22.22 18.67
N LEU A 83 1.53 -22.95 19.12
CA LEU A 83 1.61 -23.55 20.45
C LEU A 83 3.03 -23.40 20.99
N GLY A 84 3.17 -22.83 22.17
CA GLY A 84 4.39 -22.76 22.94
C GLY A 84 4.27 -23.56 24.23
N VAL A 85 5.31 -24.33 24.58
CA VAL A 85 5.42 -25.05 25.86
C VAL A 85 6.69 -24.60 26.54
N SER A 86 6.60 -24.22 27.80
CA SER A 86 7.75 -23.81 28.62
C SER A 86 8.81 -24.92 28.68
N ASN A 87 10.09 -24.55 28.57
CA ASN A 87 11.20 -25.51 28.59
C ASN A 87 11.36 -26.19 29.95
N ASN A 88 11.05 -25.49 31.06
CA ASN A 88 11.27 -25.92 32.41
C ASN A 88 10.00 -26.19 33.25
N ASP A 89 8.81 -25.97 32.66
CA ASP A 89 7.52 -26.30 33.28
C ASP A 89 6.58 -26.90 32.23
N GLU A 90 6.40 -28.21 32.27
CA GLU A 90 5.55 -28.92 31.33
C GLU A 90 4.06 -28.53 31.36
N ASN A 91 3.63 -27.81 32.40
CA ASN A 91 2.23 -27.37 32.55
C ASN A 91 2.01 -25.91 32.11
N HIS A 92 3.07 -25.17 31.81
CA HIS A 92 2.98 -23.80 31.34
C HIS A 92 2.98 -23.72 29.82
N LEU A 93 1.85 -23.28 29.22
CA LEU A 93 1.58 -23.30 27.80
C LEU A 93 1.07 -21.95 27.32
N PHE A 94 1.40 -21.60 26.07
CA PHE A 94 0.71 -20.57 25.30
C PHE A 94 0.09 -21.19 24.06
N VAL A 95 -1.13 -20.78 23.74
CA VAL A 95 -1.79 -21.05 22.44
C VAL A 95 -2.12 -19.72 21.78
N GLY A 96 -1.67 -19.58 20.56
CA GLY A 96 -1.95 -18.45 19.69
C GLY A 96 -2.87 -18.84 18.55
N GLY A 97 -3.85 -18.05 18.33
CA GLY A 97 -4.72 -17.92 17.19
C GLY A 97 -4.87 -16.42 16.93
N ILE A 98 -6.10 -15.92 16.78
CA ILE A 98 -6.36 -14.47 16.72
C ILE A 98 -5.78 -13.75 17.94
N ASN A 99 -5.95 -14.33 19.12
CA ASN A 99 -5.45 -13.82 20.40
C ASN A 99 -4.40 -14.78 20.98
N LEU A 100 -3.72 -14.34 22.03
CA LEU A 100 -2.79 -15.17 22.79
C LEU A 100 -3.41 -15.59 24.13
N TRP A 101 -3.43 -16.90 24.37
CA TRP A 101 -3.97 -17.51 25.60
C TRP A 101 -2.89 -18.27 26.34
N GLU A 102 -2.96 -18.20 27.69
CA GLU A 102 -2.05 -18.87 28.60
C GLU A 102 -2.78 -19.93 29.42
N SER A 103 -2.08 -21.05 29.68
CA SER A 103 -2.44 -22.05 30.67
C SER A 103 -1.23 -22.37 31.54
N THR A 104 -1.41 -22.42 32.86
CA THR A 104 -0.40 -22.81 33.84
C THR A 104 -0.71 -24.16 34.50
N ASP A 105 -1.67 -24.89 33.99
CA ASP A 105 -2.14 -26.17 34.54
C ASP A 105 -2.23 -27.29 33.48
N GLY A 106 -1.38 -27.21 32.46
CA GLY A 106 -1.28 -28.23 31.42
C GLY A 106 -2.43 -28.23 30.41
N GLY A 107 -3.05 -27.06 30.20
CA GLY A 107 -4.14 -26.88 29.23
C GLY A 107 -5.53 -27.19 29.80
N ALA A 108 -5.67 -27.35 31.12
CA ALA A 108 -6.97 -27.59 31.74
C ALA A 108 -7.82 -26.32 31.83
N ASN A 109 -7.20 -25.17 32.13
CA ASN A 109 -7.84 -23.85 32.17
C ASN A 109 -7.02 -22.84 31.37
N TRP A 110 -7.72 -21.82 30.84
CA TRP A 110 -7.13 -20.80 29.97
C TRP A 110 -7.48 -19.39 30.43
N THR A 111 -6.49 -18.52 30.32
CA THR A 111 -6.62 -17.09 30.58
C THR A 111 -6.18 -16.33 29.34
N ILE A 112 -6.91 -15.29 28.95
CA ILE A 112 -6.45 -14.38 27.88
C ILE A 112 -5.19 -13.64 28.35
N GLU A 113 -4.12 -13.77 27.60
CA GLU A 113 -2.83 -13.16 27.94
C GLU A 113 -2.61 -11.87 27.17
N ALA A 114 -2.88 -11.88 25.85
CA ALA A 114 -2.74 -10.70 25.00
C ALA A 114 -3.73 -10.66 23.84
N SER A 115 -4.11 -9.44 23.44
CA SER A 115 -5.00 -9.16 22.29
C SER A 115 -4.78 -7.74 21.78
N SER A 116 -5.26 -7.44 20.57
CA SER A 116 -5.26 -6.08 20.01
C SER A 116 -6.36 -5.18 20.54
N GLY A 117 -7.30 -5.73 21.34
CA GLY A 117 -8.42 -4.98 21.93
C GLY A 117 -8.02 -4.22 23.20
N ASN A 118 -8.96 -3.42 23.70
CA ASN A 118 -8.83 -2.77 25.01
C ASN A 118 -9.37 -3.70 26.10
N GLY A 119 -8.53 -4.13 27.02
CA GLY A 119 -8.89 -5.02 28.14
C GLY A 119 -7.86 -5.01 29.25
N ASN A 120 -8.03 -5.90 30.23
CA ASN A 120 -7.07 -6.12 31.31
C ASN A 120 -6.04 -7.18 30.93
N TYR A 121 -5.51 -7.13 29.72
CA TYR A 121 -4.50 -8.01 29.16
C TYR A 121 -3.48 -7.18 28.37
N ALA A 122 -2.34 -7.76 28.02
CA ALA A 122 -1.33 -7.09 27.24
C ALA A 122 -1.83 -6.73 25.83
N TYR A 123 -1.40 -5.58 25.32
CA TYR A 123 -1.61 -5.30 23.89
C TYR A 123 -0.64 -6.14 23.06
N MET A 124 -1.18 -6.84 22.07
CA MET A 124 -0.42 -7.56 21.05
C MET A 124 -1.22 -7.56 19.74
N HIS A 125 -0.53 -7.43 18.60
CA HIS A 125 -1.18 -7.60 17.31
C HIS A 125 -1.82 -8.99 17.22
N VAL A 126 -2.90 -9.12 16.49
CA VAL A 126 -3.59 -10.39 16.27
C VAL A 126 -2.78 -11.37 15.40
N ASP A 127 -3.31 -12.57 15.24
CA ASP A 127 -2.88 -13.57 14.26
C ASP A 127 -1.49 -14.15 14.58
N GLN A 128 -1.45 -15.00 15.62
CA GLN A 128 -0.23 -15.57 16.18
C GLN A 128 0.29 -16.75 15.36
N HIS A 129 1.47 -16.65 14.77
CA HIS A 129 2.07 -17.68 13.90
C HIS A 129 3.18 -18.49 14.55
N CYS A 130 3.85 -17.92 15.55
CA CYS A 130 5.01 -18.56 16.19
C CYS A 130 5.05 -18.25 17.68
N LEU A 131 5.23 -19.28 18.49
CA LEU A 131 5.42 -19.18 19.93
C LEU A 131 6.63 -20.02 20.33
N GLU A 132 7.66 -19.39 20.84
CA GLU A 132 8.90 -20.06 21.25
C GLU A 132 9.38 -19.56 22.59
N PHE A 133 9.86 -20.46 23.43
CA PHE A 133 10.57 -20.12 24.66
C PHE A 133 12.08 -20.10 24.40
N HIS A 134 12.76 -19.08 24.89
CA HIS A 134 14.20 -19.00 24.78
C HIS A 134 14.86 -20.16 25.55
N PRO A 135 15.73 -20.99 24.95
CA PRO A 135 16.17 -22.26 25.52
C PRO A 135 16.96 -22.12 26.83
N ILE A 136 17.60 -20.98 27.10
CA ILE A 136 18.40 -20.75 28.29
C ILE A 136 17.62 -19.97 29.37
N THR A 137 16.89 -18.93 28.96
CA THR A 137 16.24 -18.00 29.90
C THR A 137 14.77 -18.31 30.14
N ASN A 138 14.19 -19.22 29.34
CA ASN A 138 12.78 -19.59 29.34
C ASN A 138 11.81 -18.39 29.15
N VAL A 139 12.29 -17.30 28.56
CA VAL A 139 11.47 -16.14 28.23
C VAL A 139 10.69 -16.45 26.94
N PRO A 140 9.37 -16.29 26.90
CA PRO A 140 8.60 -16.53 25.69
C PRO A 140 8.69 -15.37 24.70
N TYR A 141 8.64 -15.73 23.42
CA TYR A 141 8.57 -14.85 22.26
C TYR A 141 7.36 -15.25 21.40
N ALA A 142 6.72 -14.26 20.83
CA ALA A 142 5.60 -14.44 19.91
C ALA A 142 5.87 -13.71 18.60
N GLY A 143 5.68 -14.39 17.47
CA GLY A 143 5.68 -13.82 16.13
C GLY A 143 4.26 -13.80 15.55
N ASN A 144 3.81 -12.64 15.09
CA ASN A 144 2.47 -12.42 14.53
C ASN A 144 2.51 -11.43 13.36
N ASP A 145 1.36 -11.10 12.79
CA ASP A 145 1.26 -10.20 11.63
C ASP A 145 1.67 -8.75 11.92
N GLY A 146 1.76 -8.37 13.19
CA GLY A 146 2.31 -7.08 13.61
C GLY A 146 3.84 -7.09 13.82
N GLY A 147 4.45 -8.27 13.97
CA GLY A 147 5.89 -8.38 14.18
C GLY A 147 6.31 -9.40 15.21
N LEU A 148 7.36 -9.06 15.96
CA LEU A 148 7.97 -9.91 16.98
C LEU A 148 7.80 -9.28 18.36
N TYR A 149 7.27 -10.08 19.27
CA TYR A 149 7.03 -9.70 20.66
C TYR A 149 7.84 -10.55 21.63
N LYS A 150 8.19 -9.95 22.76
CA LYS A 150 8.91 -10.60 23.85
C LYS A 150 8.23 -10.30 25.18
N TYR A 151 8.08 -11.32 26.02
CA TYR A 151 7.60 -11.14 27.39
C TYR A 151 8.69 -10.57 28.29
N LEU A 152 8.34 -9.62 29.15
CA LEU A 152 9.21 -9.05 30.17
C LEU A 152 8.65 -9.31 31.56
N ASP A 153 9.29 -10.23 32.32
CA ASP A 153 8.87 -10.61 33.66
C ASP A 153 8.77 -9.42 34.63
N ASN A 154 9.71 -8.48 34.54
CA ASN A 154 9.74 -7.30 35.40
C ASN A 154 8.59 -6.30 35.15
N LEU A 155 7.95 -6.38 34.00
CA LEU A 155 6.78 -5.56 33.63
C LEU A 155 5.48 -6.36 33.67
N ASN A 156 5.58 -7.69 33.73
CA ASN A 156 4.47 -8.62 33.55
C ASN A 156 3.68 -8.27 32.28
N ASN A 157 4.41 -8.08 31.17
CA ASN A 157 3.84 -7.58 29.93
C ASN A 157 4.66 -8.00 28.71
N TRP A 158 3.99 -8.08 27.57
CA TRP A 158 4.61 -8.24 26.26
C TRP A 158 5.02 -6.90 25.67
N ILE A 159 6.17 -6.85 25.04
CA ILE A 159 6.66 -5.67 24.33
C ILE A 159 6.97 -6.03 22.88
N ASP A 160 6.65 -5.12 21.98
CA ASP A 160 7.07 -5.18 20.59
C ASP A 160 8.59 -4.93 20.49
N ILE A 161 9.29 -5.82 19.80
CA ILE A 161 10.73 -5.75 19.53
C ILE A 161 11.01 -5.80 18.01
N SER A 162 10.02 -5.45 17.18
CA SER A 162 10.12 -5.47 15.72
C SER A 162 10.97 -4.34 15.16
N ASP A 163 11.27 -3.31 15.95
CA ASP A 163 12.00 -2.14 15.49
C ASP A 163 13.35 -2.51 14.84
N GLY A 164 13.57 -2.04 13.61
CA GLY A 164 14.75 -2.35 12.80
C GLY A 164 14.72 -3.70 12.05
N LEU A 165 13.64 -4.48 12.10
CA LEU A 165 13.53 -5.73 11.33
C LEU A 165 13.15 -5.52 9.86
N GLU A 166 12.59 -4.36 9.53
CA GLU A 166 12.15 -4.01 8.16
C GLU A 166 11.24 -5.08 7.52
N ILE A 167 10.20 -5.52 8.25
CA ILE A 167 9.35 -6.66 7.87
C ILE A 167 7.99 -6.26 7.29
N SER A 168 7.69 -4.96 7.18
CA SER A 168 6.40 -4.47 6.67
C SER A 168 6.10 -4.99 5.26
N GLN A 169 4.84 -5.35 5.03
CA GLN A 169 4.31 -5.90 3.78
C GLN A 169 3.49 -4.83 3.05
N PHE A 170 4.15 -4.01 2.25
CA PHE A 170 3.48 -2.91 1.55
C PHE A 170 2.88 -3.35 0.21
N TYR A 171 1.62 -2.96 -0.01
CA TYR A 171 0.93 -3.09 -1.29
C TYR A 171 1.22 -1.92 -2.23
N LYS A 172 1.07 -0.69 -1.70
CA LYS A 172 1.17 0.53 -2.48
C LYS A 172 1.84 1.64 -1.69
N LEU A 173 2.35 2.64 -2.41
CA LEU A 173 2.93 3.83 -1.81
C LEU A 173 2.53 5.09 -2.57
N GLY A 174 2.58 6.23 -1.88
CA GLY A 174 2.39 7.55 -2.46
C GLY A 174 3.47 8.51 -1.96
N LEU A 175 4.09 9.24 -2.87
CA LEU A 175 5.20 10.14 -2.58
C LEU A 175 4.72 11.59 -2.46
N SER A 176 5.34 12.37 -1.57
CA SER A 176 5.20 13.82 -1.59
C SER A 176 6.16 14.42 -2.60
N GLU A 177 5.66 15.13 -3.60
CA GLU A 177 6.50 15.81 -4.59
C GLU A 177 7.31 16.98 -4.00
N SER A 178 6.82 17.57 -2.91
CA SER A 178 7.45 18.73 -2.26
C SER A 178 8.42 18.36 -1.15
N ASN A 179 8.30 17.15 -0.58
CA ASN A 179 9.07 16.72 0.58
C ASN A 179 9.57 15.28 0.41
N ALA A 180 10.83 15.12 0.05
CA ALA A 180 11.46 13.82 -0.15
C ALA A 180 11.47 12.92 1.09
N SER A 181 11.30 13.48 2.29
CA SER A 181 11.26 12.74 3.55
C SER A 181 9.85 12.32 3.96
N ARG A 182 8.85 12.53 3.10
CA ARG A 182 7.45 12.20 3.37
C ARG A 182 6.89 11.27 2.30
N LEU A 183 6.34 10.17 2.75
CA LEU A 183 5.59 9.22 1.92
C LEU A 183 4.49 8.56 2.75
N ILE A 184 3.52 7.99 2.07
CA ILE A 184 2.44 7.19 2.66
C ILE A 184 2.45 5.81 2.01
N ALA A 185 2.23 4.75 2.79
CA ALA A 185 2.25 3.38 2.30
C ALA A 185 1.12 2.54 2.91
N GLY A 186 0.47 1.73 2.11
CA GLY A 186 -0.56 0.80 2.56
C GLY A 186 0.02 -0.57 2.84
N ALA A 187 -0.13 -1.06 4.07
CA ALA A 187 0.42 -2.32 4.57
C ALA A 187 -0.66 -3.37 4.81
N GLN A 188 -0.36 -4.63 4.49
CA GLN A 188 -1.16 -5.77 4.91
C GLN A 188 -1.23 -5.80 6.45
N ASP A 189 -2.41 -5.97 7.02
CA ASP A 189 -2.74 -6.10 8.44
C ASP A 189 -2.34 -4.91 9.35
N ASN A 190 -1.45 -4.04 8.88
CA ASN A 190 -0.86 -2.93 9.65
C ASN A 190 -1.36 -1.55 9.22
N GLY A 191 -2.37 -1.48 8.37
CA GLY A 191 -3.04 -0.24 8.01
C GLY A 191 -2.28 0.63 7.02
N THR A 192 -2.55 1.93 7.06
CA THR A 192 -1.84 2.92 6.27
C THR A 192 -0.81 3.63 7.15
N GLU A 193 0.43 3.53 6.74
CA GLU A 193 1.60 4.07 7.42
C GLU A 193 2.10 5.32 6.71
N MET A 194 2.57 6.31 7.45
CA MET A 194 3.17 7.53 6.93
C MET A 194 4.58 7.72 7.47
N LEU A 195 5.55 7.83 6.57
CA LEU A 195 6.91 8.23 6.91
C LEU A 195 7.02 9.75 6.85
N THR A 196 7.51 10.35 7.92
CA THR A 196 7.84 11.78 7.97
C THR A 196 9.17 11.98 8.70
N ASN A 197 10.18 12.50 7.99
CA ASN A 197 11.51 12.76 8.55
C ASN A 197 12.16 11.54 9.24
N GLY A 198 11.96 10.34 8.70
CA GLY A 198 12.54 9.11 9.22
C GLY A 198 11.73 8.42 10.32
N VAL A 199 10.56 8.94 10.68
CA VAL A 199 9.65 8.33 11.67
C VAL A 199 8.40 7.83 10.94
N TRP A 200 8.02 6.59 11.22
CA TRP A 200 6.80 5.98 10.74
C TRP A 200 5.68 6.14 11.76
N ASP A 201 4.51 6.56 11.31
CA ASP A 201 3.30 6.71 12.10
C ASP A 201 2.14 6.00 11.40
N ALA A 202 1.39 5.18 12.14
CA ALA A 202 0.15 4.58 11.65
C ALA A 202 -0.94 5.67 11.60
N VAL A 203 -1.40 6.02 10.40
CA VAL A 203 -2.40 7.10 10.20
C VAL A 203 -3.80 6.59 9.94
N ARG A 204 -3.95 5.30 9.62
CA ARG A 204 -5.25 4.66 9.43
C ARG A 204 -5.15 3.15 9.61
N GLY A 205 -6.12 2.55 10.30
CA GLY A 205 -6.19 1.09 10.50
C GLY A 205 -6.84 0.32 9.34
N ALA A 206 -7.13 -0.96 9.55
CA ALA A 206 -7.51 -2.01 8.60
C ALA A 206 -6.31 -2.45 7.72
N ASP A 207 -6.52 -3.22 6.65
CA ASP A 207 -5.47 -3.42 5.65
C ASP A 207 -5.31 -2.14 4.82
N GLY A 208 -4.11 -1.58 4.80
CA GLY A 208 -3.81 -0.43 3.96
C GLY A 208 -3.55 -0.88 2.51
N MET A 209 -4.19 -0.19 1.56
CA MET A 209 -4.14 -0.54 0.13
C MET A 209 -3.55 0.61 -0.69
N GLU A 210 -4.18 0.98 -1.79
CA GLU A 210 -3.75 2.13 -2.60
C GLU A 210 -3.72 3.41 -1.76
N CYS A 211 -2.68 4.22 -1.90
CA CYS A 211 -2.51 5.48 -1.20
C CYS A 211 -1.82 6.52 -2.09
N ALA A 212 -2.07 7.79 -1.81
CA ALA A 212 -1.46 8.89 -2.55
C ALA A 212 -1.35 10.15 -1.68
N ILE A 213 -0.34 10.96 -1.95
CA ILE A 213 -0.22 12.33 -1.45
C ILE A 213 -0.56 13.27 -2.61
N ASP A 214 -1.33 14.30 -2.36
CA ASP A 214 -1.62 15.32 -3.37
C ASP A 214 -0.29 15.95 -3.86
N PRO A 215 -0.04 16.00 -5.19
CA PRO A 215 1.24 16.49 -5.71
C PRO A 215 1.53 17.96 -5.35
N TYR A 216 0.55 18.66 -4.78
CA TYR A 216 0.62 20.11 -4.51
C TYR A 216 0.36 20.52 -3.07
N ASP A 217 -0.16 19.58 -2.26
CA ASP A 217 -0.46 19.80 -0.85
C ASP A 217 -0.14 18.52 -0.07
N GLU A 218 0.98 18.51 0.62
CA GLU A 218 1.44 17.33 1.35
C GLU A 218 0.57 16.95 2.56
N ASP A 219 -0.33 17.83 3.01
CA ASP A 219 -1.31 17.54 4.05
C ASP A 219 -2.62 16.95 3.51
N LEU A 220 -2.78 16.97 2.17
CA LEU A 220 -3.90 16.38 1.49
C LEU A 220 -3.56 14.94 1.07
N LEU A 221 -4.09 13.97 1.82
CA LEU A 221 -3.79 12.56 1.67
C LEU A 221 -5.00 11.77 1.19
N TYR A 222 -4.73 10.71 0.48
CA TYR A 222 -5.72 9.72 0.07
C TYR A 222 -5.23 8.33 0.48
N SER A 223 -6.13 7.50 1.01
CA SER A 223 -5.84 6.11 1.31
C SER A 223 -7.07 5.25 1.10
N SER A 224 -6.87 3.99 0.77
CA SER A 224 -7.95 3.00 0.77
C SER A 224 -7.65 1.86 1.72
N SER A 225 -8.70 1.26 2.26
CA SER A 225 -8.64 -0.07 2.85
C SER A 225 -9.05 -1.09 1.79
N GLN A 226 -8.97 -2.38 2.15
CA GLN A 226 -9.39 -3.48 1.30
C GLN A 226 -10.75 -3.22 0.63
N TYR A 227 -10.87 -3.69 -0.62
CA TYR A 227 -12.08 -3.56 -1.45
C TYR A 227 -12.51 -2.12 -1.75
N GLY A 228 -11.54 -1.18 -1.66
CA GLY A 228 -11.75 0.21 -2.08
C GLY A 228 -12.49 1.07 -1.06
N GLY A 229 -12.26 0.86 0.22
CA GLY A 229 -12.70 1.79 1.26
C GLY A 229 -11.97 3.12 1.18
N LEU A 230 -12.15 3.89 0.07
CA LEU A 230 -11.40 5.10 -0.25
C LEU A 230 -11.77 6.27 0.67
N ARG A 231 -10.76 6.90 1.23
CA ARG A 231 -10.88 8.06 2.12
C ARG A 231 -9.87 9.15 1.78
N LYS A 232 -10.17 10.35 2.26
CA LYS A 232 -9.37 11.55 2.08
C LYS A 232 -9.13 12.25 3.42
N SER A 233 -7.91 12.72 3.63
CA SER A 233 -7.55 13.56 4.77
C SER A 233 -7.11 14.93 4.27
N PHE A 234 -7.50 15.99 4.98
CA PHE A 234 -7.11 17.39 4.71
C PHE A 234 -6.08 17.93 5.72
N ASN A 235 -5.64 17.08 6.65
CA ASN A 235 -4.85 17.52 7.80
C ASN A 235 -3.74 16.50 8.15
N GLY A 236 -3.08 15.98 7.13
CA GLY A 236 -1.92 15.14 7.30
C GLY A 236 -2.21 13.78 7.93
N GLY A 237 -3.41 13.22 7.72
CA GLY A 237 -3.78 11.90 8.22
C GLY A 237 -4.48 11.88 9.59
N ASN A 238 -4.69 13.05 10.24
CA ASN A 238 -5.34 13.07 11.55
C ASN A 238 -6.84 12.74 11.50
N ASN A 239 -7.53 13.09 10.41
CA ASN A 239 -8.95 12.77 10.19
C ASN A 239 -9.15 12.33 8.74
N TRP A 240 -10.12 11.42 8.53
CA TRP A 240 -10.38 10.82 7.24
C TRP A 240 -11.86 10.85 6.87
N ASP A 241 -12.19 11.53 5.78
CA ASP A 241 -13.54 11.58 5.21
C ASP A 241 -13.74 10.47 4.19
N ASN A 242 -14.91 9.84 4.20
CA ASN A 242 -15.27 8.85 3.20
C ASN A 242 -15.57 9.53 1.86
N ILE A 243 -14.84 9.14 0.82
CA ILE A 243 -15.03 9.61 -0.55
C ILE A 243 -15.23 8.46 -1.54
N LYS A 244 -15.56 7.25 -1.07
CA LYS A 244 -15.83 6.08 -1.92
C LYS A 244 -16.95 6.39 -2.92
N PRO A 245 -16.76 6.19 -4.25
CA PRO A 245 -17.76 6.55 -5.26
C PRO A 245 -19.02 5.67 -5.23
N VAL A 246 -18.92 4.46 -4.71
CA VAL A 246 -19.99 3.43 -4.74
C VAL A 246 -20.08 2.67 -3.43
N SER A 247 -21.22 2.02 -3.19
CA SER A 247 -21.45 1.24 -1.96
C SER A 247 -20.93 -0.21 -2.01
N TYR A 248 -20.66 -0.73 -3.20
CA TYR A 248 -20.17 -2.10 -3.39
C TYR A 248 -18.64 -2.17 -3.43
N ASP A 249 -18.10 -3.38 -3.39
CA ASP A 249 -16.68 -3.64 -3.28
C ASP A 249 -15.97 -3.67 -4.64
N GLY A 250 -14.74 -3.14 -4.66
CA GLY A 250 -13.83 -3.23 -5.77
C GLY A 250 -12.88 -4.45 -5.66
N ALA A 251 -11.73 -4.39 -6.31
CA ALA A 251 -10.66 -5.35 -6.13
C ALA A 251 -10.09 -5.27 -4.70
N TRP A 252 -9.38 -6.32 -4.25
CA TRP A 252 -8.66 -6.31 -2.96
C TRP A 252 -7.82 -5.04 -2.82
N VAL A 253 -6.91 -4.79 -3.74
CA VAL A 253 -6.29 -3.47 -3.95
C VAL A 253 -7.08 -2.78 -5.05
N THR A 254 -7.98 -1.89 -4.69
CA THR A 254 -8.80 -1.11 -5.63
C THR A 254 -7.99 0.09 -6.11
N PRO A 255 -7.70 0.19 -7.41
CA PRO A 255 -6.84 1.26 -7.92
C PRO A 255 -7.56 2.60 -7.95
N TYR A 256 -6.86 3.66 -7.60
CA TYR A 256 -7.20 5.03 -7.95
C TYR A 256 -5.93 5.81 -8.25
N LYS A 257 -6.02 6.81 -9.10
CA LYS A 257 -4.89 7.69 -9.44
C LYS A 257 -5.35 9.14 -9.48
N ILE A 258 -4.50 10.01 -8.94
CA ILE A 258 -4.63 11.47 -9.04
C ILE A 258 -3.90 11.90 -10.32
N HIS A 259 -4.54 12.73 -11.15
CA HIS A 259 -3.85 13.22 -12.35
C HIS A 259 -2.69 14.16 -11.94
N PRO A 260 -1.45 13.90 -12.40
CA PRO A 260 -0.26 14.62 -11.90
C PRO A 260 -0.29 16.13 -12.18
N ASN A 261 -0.95 16.55 -13.26
CA ASN A 261 -1.08 17.95 -13.65
C ASN A 261 -2.41 18.60 -13.25
N ASN A 262 -3.36 17.82 -12.71
CA ASN A 262 -4.67 18.30 -12.28
C ASN A 262 -5.14 17.53 -11.03
N ASN A 263 -4.77 18.00 -9.85
CA ASN A 263 -5.11 17.34 -8.58
C ASN A 263 -6.60 17.33 -8.21
N ASN A 264 -7.46 18.05 -8.95
CA ASN A 264 -8.90 17.89 -8.82
C ASN A 264 -9.42 16.64 -9.53
N MET A 265 -8.64 16.13 -10.49
CA MET A 265 -8.99 14.93 -11.24
C MET A 265 -8.47 13.69 -10.54
N ILE A 266 -9.41 12.84 -10.10
CA ILE A 266 -9.14 11.52 -9.55
C ILE A 266 -9.93 10.51 -10.35
N VAL A 267 -9.28 9.40 -10.73
CA VAL A 267 -9.93 8.27 -11.40
C VAL A 267 -9.83 7.06 -10.49
N ALA A 268 -10.95 6.39 -10.24
CA ALA A 268 -11.03 5.19 -9.40
C ALA A 268 -11.66 4.02 -10.17
N GLY A 269 -11.11 2.81 -10.00
CA GLY A 269 -11.57 1.62 -10.70
C GLY A 269 -12.20 0.61 -9.75
N TYR A 270 -13.49 0.36 -9.91
CA TYR A 270 -14.25 -0.69 -9.22
C TYR A 270 -14.66 -1.76 -10.25
N ASP A 271 -15.94 -2.06 -10.40
CA ASP A 271 -16.48 -2.78 -11.56
C ASP A 271 -16.57 -1.88 -12.79
N GLU A 272 -16.69 -0.57 -12.58
CA GLU A 272 -16.62 0.49 -13.56
C GLU A 272 -15.53 1.50 -13.19
N VAL A 273 -15.27 2.43 -14.11
CA VAL A 273 -14.34 3.53 -13.90
C VAL A 273 -15.13 4.78 -13.50
N TYR A 274 -14.71 5.39 -12.41
CA TYR A 274 -15.30 6.60 -11.83
C TYR A 274 -14.33 7.76 -11.92
N LEU A 275 -14.83 8.91 -12.32
CA LEU A 275 -14.07 10.16 -12.45
C LEU A 275 -14.61 11.19 -11.47
N SER A 276 -13.72 11.80 -10.70
CA SER A 276 -13.99 13.02 -9.97
C SER A 276 -13.15 14.16 -10.54
N LEU A 277 -13.76 15.31 -10.76
CA LEU A 277 -13.08 16.57 -11.08
C LEU A 277 -13.10 17.55 -9.89
N THR A 278 -13.45 17.02 -8.71
CA THR A 278 -13.62 17.77 -7.46
C THR A 278 -12.82 17.17 -6.31
N SER A 279 -11.69 16.51 -6.61
CA SER A 279 -10.83 15.85 -5.63
C SER A 279 -11.59 14.85 -4.75
N GLY A 280 -12.51 14.07 -5.35
CA GLY A 280 -13.28 13.03 -4.67
C GLY A 280 -14.58 13.49 -4.01
N ALA A 281 -14.99 14.78 -4.11
CA ALA A 281 -16.24 15.24 -3.52
C ALA A 281 -17.48 14.83 -4.33
N VAL A 282 -17.35 14.75 -5.65
CA VAL A 282 -18.41 14.29 -6.57
C VAL A 282 -17.79 13.32 -7.57
N TRP A 283 -18.50 12.25 -7.88
CA TRP A 283 -18.07 11.22 -8.80
C TRP A 283 -19.09 10.96 -9.91
N ASP A 284 -18.58 10.81 -11.13
CA ASP A 284 -19.33 10.39 -12.29
C ASP A 284 -18.83 9.02 -12.76
N SER A 285 -19.73 8.09 -13.07
CA SER A 285 -19.36 6.88 -13.80
C SER A 285 -19.07 7.23 -15.25
N ILE A 286 -17.85 6.98 -15.69
CA ILE A 286 -17.40 7.26 -17.05
C ILE A 286 -17.26 6.01 -17.91
N SER A 287 -17.78 4.87 -17.45
CA SER A 287 -17.72 3.62 -18.19
C SER A 287 -19.00 2.80 -18.00
N TYR A 288 -19.21 1.87 -18.92
CA TYR A 288 -20.26 0.87 -18.85
C TYR A 288 -19.72 -0.49 -19.29
N ASN A 289 -19.79 -1.50 -18.41
CA ASN A 289 -19.28 -2.85 -18.65
C ASN A 289 -17.80 -2.88 -19.08
N VAL A 290 -16.99 -1.97 -18.53
CA VAL A 290 -15.55 -1.92 -18.83
C VAL A 290 -14.84 -3.15 -18.31
N SER A 291 -15.20 -3.59 -17.13
CA SER A 291 -14.62 -4.74 -16.45
C SER A 291 -15.12 -6.08 -16.99
N GLY A 292 -16.36 -6.13 -17.52
CA GLY A 292 -17.00 -7.37 -17.98
C GLY A 292 -17.26 -8.37 -16.85
N GLY A 293 -17.62 -7.85 -15.66
CA GLY A 293 -17.92 -8.63 -14.47
C GLY A 293 -16.69 -8.99 -13.61
N GLN A 294 -15.51 -8.41 -13.91
CA GLN A 294 -14.31 -8.44 -13.07
C GLN A 294 -14.14 -7.06 -12.42
N SER A 295 -13.37 -6.95 -11.37
CA SER A 295 -12.96 -5.64 -10.84
C SER A 295 -11.80 -5.05 -11.66
N VAL A 296 -11.79 -3.73 -11.85
CA VAL A 296 -10.62 -3.01 -12.36
C VAL A 296 -9.47 -3.15 -11.38
N ARG A 297 -8.26 -3.39 -11.87
CA ARG A 297 -7.08 -3.69 -11.06
C ARG A 297 -5.96 -2.67 -11.19
N THR A 298 -5.88 -2.00 -12.33
CA THR A 298 -4.90 -0.95 -12.56
C THR A 298 -5.45 0.13 -13.46
N ILE A 299 -5.01 1.35 -13.24
CA ILE A 299 -5.36 2.55 -13.99
C ILE A 299 -4.08 3.31 -14.29
N ALA A 300 -3.94 3.76 -15.53
CA ALA A 300 -2.92 4.73 -15.92
C ALA A 300 -3.58 5.98 -16.51
N LEU A 301 -3.07 7.14 -16.12
CA LEU A 301 -3.48 8.46 -16.60
C LEU A 301 -2.31 9.07 -17.38
N ALA A 302 -2.57 9.55 -18.59
CA ALA A 302 -1.53 10.19 -19.39
C ALA A 302 -1.25 11.62 -18.89
N PRO A 303 -0.06 11.93 -18.37
CA PRO A 303 0.25 13.26 -17.84
C PRO A 303 0.12 14.38 -18.86
N SER A 304 0.33 14.08 -20.15
CA SER A 304 0.24 15.05 -21.25
C SER A 304 -1.20 15.35 -21.69
N ASN A 305 -2.18 14.49 -21.35
CA ASN A 305 -3.56 14.67 -21.80
C ASN A 305 -4.57 13.98 -20.88
N GLU A 306 -5.40 14.76 -20.18
CA GLU A 306 -6.41 14.29 -19.21
C GLU A 306 -7.48 13.35 -19.81
N ASP A 307 -7.69 13.39 -21.12
CA ASP A 307 -8.66 12.54 -21.80
C ASP A 307 -8.19 11.09 -22.01
N TYR A 308 -6.89 10.83 -21.78
CA TYR A 308 -6.32 9.50 -21.96
C TYR A 308 -6.20 8.76 -20.63
N ILE A 309 -7.16 7.88 -20.43
CA ILE A 309 -7.27 7.00 -19.28
C ILE A 309 -7.15 5.55 -19.77
N TYR A 310 -6.29 4.76 -19.16
CA TYR A 310 -6.19 3.33 -19.43
C TYR A 310 -6.63 2.57 -18.18
N ALA A 311 -7.51 1.58 -18.35
CA ALA A 311 -7.98 0.73 -17.27
C ALA A 311 -7.88 -0.74 -17.65
N ALA A 312 -7.39 -1.56 -16.72
CA ALA A 312 -7.28 -2.99 -16.94
C ALA A 312 -7.87 -3.82 -15.80
N THR A 313 -8.41 -4.98 -16.17
CA THR A 313 -8.71 -6.12 -15.29
C THR A 313 -7.67 -7.21 -15.53
N TYR A 314 -7.79 -8.37 -14.90
CA TYR A 314 -6.91 -9.51 -15.22
C TYR A 314 -6.88 -9.85 -16.71
N SER A 315 -8.01 -9.76 -17.41
CA SER A 315 -8.14 -10.27 -18.77
C SER A 315 -8.45 -9.21 -19.82
N ARG A 316 -8.58 -7.95 -19.44
CA ARG A 316 -8.98 -6.85 -20.34
C ARG A 316 -8.11 -5.63 -20.09
N VAL A 317 -7.81 -4.92 -21.16
CA VAL A 317 -7.29 -3.56 -21.11
C VAL A 317 -8.07 -2.71 -22.10
N LYS A 318 -8.52 -1.54 -21.65
CA LYS A 318 -9.40 -0.64 -22.40
C LYS A 318 -8.98 0.81 -22.24
N LYS A 319 -9.36 1.63 -23.21
CA LYS A 319 -9.25 3.09 -23.17
C LYS A 319 -10.56 3.75 -23.61
N PRO A 320 -10.90 4.96 -23.11
CA PRO A 320 -12.07 5.69 -23.60
C PRO A 320 -11.80 6.24 -25.00
N THR A 321 -12.89 6.46 -25.73
CA THR A 321 -12.85 7.04 -27.07
C THR A 321 -13.48 8.43 -27.14
N ASN A 322 -14.28 8.83 -26.15
CA ASN A 322 -14.99 10.12 -26.12
C ASN A 322 -15.15 10.57 -24.66
N THR A 323 -14.07 11.02 -24.00
CA THR A 323 -14.12 11.48 -22.60
C THR A 323 -14.91 10.54 -21.65
N GLY A 324 -14.73 9.22 -21.84
CA GLY A 324 -15.41 8.22 -21.03
C GLY A 324 -16.77 7.71 -21.53
N GLN A 325 -17.36 8.26 -22.57
CA GLN A 325 -18.68 7.82 -23.05
C GLN A 325 -18.67 6.41 -23.69
N SER A 326 -17.54 6.00 -24.26
CA SER A 326 -17.36 4.65 -24.79
C SER A 326 -15.92 4.17 -24.57
N TRP A 327 -15.75 2.87 -24.39
CA TRP A 327 -14.47 2.23 -24.08
C TRP A 327 -14.14 1.17 -25.13
N THR A 328 -13.00 1.30 -25.76
CA THR A 328 -12.50 0.35 -26.75
C THR A 328 -11.49 -0.60 -26.11
N SER A 329 -11.61 -1.90 -26.41
CA SER A 329 -10.59 -2.88 -26.03
C SER A 329 -9.33 -2.67 -26.85
N ILE A 330 -8.21 -2.59 -26.15
CA ILE A 330 -6.87 -2.53 -26.75
C ILE A 330 -6.07 -3.82 -26.45
N LYS A 331 -6.77 -4.89 -26.00
CA LYS A 331 -6.16 -6.20 -25.76
C LYS A 331 -5.75 -6.99 -27.02
N PRO A 332 -6.35 -6.82 -28.23
CA PRO A 332 -5.92 -7.56 -29.40
C PRO A 332 -4.40 -7.43 -29.65
N GLY A 333 -3.70 -8.57 -29.79
CA GLY A 333 -2.24 -8.63 -29.89
C GLY A 333 -1.50 -8.94 -28.59
N LEU A 334 -2.16 -8.82 -27.42
CA LEU A 334 -1.65 -9.32 -26.15
C LEU A 334 -2.02 -10.80 -25.94
N PRO A 335 -1.19 -11.57 -25.24
CA PRO A 335 -1.50 -12.96 -24.88
C PRO A 335 -2.66 -13.03 -23.89
N ASN A 336 -3.22 -14.24 -23.73
CA ASN A 336 -4.32 -14.44 -22.78
C ASN A 336 -3.78 -14.81 -21.38
N TYR A 337 -3.03 -13.87 -20.79
CA TYR A 337 -2.47 -13.95 -19.44
C TYR A 337 -3.04 -12.84 -18.56
N ASN A 338 -2.80 -12.96 -17.25
CA ASN A 338 -3.26 -11.97 -16.27
C ASN A 338 -2.43 -10.69 -16.39
N ILE A 339 -3.11 -9.58 -16.67
CA ILE A 339 -2.52 -8.25 -16.68
C ILE A 339 -2.28 -7.85 -15.24
N SER A 340 -1.06 -7.44 -14.91
CA SER A 340 -0.68 -6.94 -13.60
C SER A 340 -0.71 -5.42 -13.52
N ASP A 341 -0.15 -4.74 -14.53
CA ASP A 341 -0.07 -3.28 -14.49
C ASP A 341 -0.06 -2.65 -15.90
N VAL A 342 -0.35 -1.36 -15.94
CA VAL A 342 -0.34 -0.51 -17.14
C VAL A 342 0.31 0.81 -16.78
N THR A 343 1.28 1.26 -17.57
CA THR A 343 1.84 2.61 -17.50
C THR A 343 1.83 3.28 -18.87
N VAL A 344 1.88 4.61 -18.88
CA VAL A 344 1.81 5.43 -20.09
C VAL A 344 2.90 6.51 -20.05
N SER A 345 3.43 6.86 -21.21
CA SER A 345 4.45 7.90 -21.34
C SER A 345 3.93 9.26 -20.89
N ASP A 346 4.77 10.02 -20.20
CA ASP A 346 4.45 11.39 -19.76
C ASP A 346 4.26 12.33 -20.96
N ASN A 347 4.92 12.07 -22.09
CA ASN A 347 5.00 12.96 -23.23
C ASN A 347 4.05 12.57 -24.38
N ASP A 348 3.76 11.26 -24.56
CA ASP A 348 2.88 10.76 -25.60
C ASP A 348 1.78 9.86 -25.00
N PRO A 349 0.51 10.31 -25.00
CA PRO A 349 -0.58 9.55 -24.41
C PRO A 349 -0.89 8.23 -25.16
N ASN A 350 -0.32 8.02 -26.34
CA ASN A 350 -0.47 6.78 -27.11
C ASN A 350 0.67 5.80 -26.91
N TRP A 351 1.72 6.18 -26.18
CA TRP A 351 2.84 5.29 -25.88
C TRP A 351 2.68 4.70 -24.48
N LEU A 352 2.47 3.40 -24.40
CA LEU A 352 2.11 2.72 -23.16
C LEU A 352 2.69 1.31 -23.09
N TRP A 353 2.78 0.79 -21.87
CA TRP A 353 3.28 -0.55 -21.57
C TRP A 353 2.29 -1.30 -20.68
N VAL A 354 2.25 -2.62 -20.87
CA VAL A 354 1.42 -3.55 -20.11
C VAL A 354 2.30 -4.68 -19.60
N THR A 355 2.13 -5.07 -18.35
CA THR A 355 2.83 -6.20 -17.74
C THR A 355 1.90 -7.36 -17.41
N MET A 356 2.50 -8.56 -17.28
CA MET A 356 1.79 -9.81 -17.03
C MET A 356 2.33 -10.49 -15.77
N SER A 357 1.43 -10.97 -14.89
CA SER A 357 1.75 -11.63 -13.62
C SER A 357 1.80 -13.16 -13.74
N GLU A 358 2.40 -13.68 -14.80
CA GLU A 358 2.43 -15.13 -15.06
C GLU A 358 3.83 -15.71 -14.91
N TYR A 359 3.89 -17.00 -14.51
CA TYR A 359 5.11 -17.80 -14.55
C TYR A 359 5.38 -18.26 -15.99
N ASN A 360 5.75 -17.30 -16.86
CA ASN A 360 6.02 -17.51 -18.28
C ASN A 360 7.27 -16.75 -18.69
N ALA A 361 8.23 -17.42 -19.30
CA ALA A 361 9.52 -16.83 -19.64
C ALA A 361 9.46 -15.78 -20.79
N SER A 362 8.41 -15.81 -21.62
CA SER A 362 8.44 -15.11 -22.91
C SER A 362 7.40 -14.01 -23.07
N ASN A 363 6.48 -13.86 -22.10
CA ASN A 363 5.33 -12.96 -22.25
C ASN A 363 5.09 -12.18 -20.97
N LYS A 364 5.93 -11.20 -20.68
CA LYS A 364 5.89 -10.42 -19.44
C LYS A 364 5.65 -8.95 -19.63
N VAL A 365 6.28 -8.34 -20.63
CA VAL A 365 6.21 -6.90 -20.88
C VAL A 365 5.93 -6.63 -22.35
N PHE A 366 4.92 -5.82 -22.60
CA PHE A 366 4.48 -5.43 -23.94
C PHE A 366 4.40 -3.91 -24.05
N GLU A 367 4.81 -3.41 -25.21
CA GLU A 367 4.86 -1.99 -25.56
C GLU A 367 3.91 -1.69 -26.71
N SER A 368 3.26 -0.55 -26.69
CA SER A 368 2.53 0.00 -27.81
C SER A 368 2.81 1.49 -27.96
N SER A 369 3.20 1.92 -29.16
CA SER A 369 3.40 3.34 -29.52
C SER A 369 2.21 3.95 -30.27
N ASN A 370 1.06 3.26 -30.32
CA ASN A 370 -0.12 3.69 -31.08
C ASN A 370 -1.44 3.48 -30.29
N GLY A 371 -1.38 3.67 -28.98
CA GLY A 371 -2.56 3.63 -28.10
C GLY A 371 -3.19 2.24 -28.01
N GLY A 372 -2.37 1.18 -28.09
CA GLY A 372 -2.81 -0.22 -27.99
C GLY A 372 -3.39 -0.80 -29.28
N ALA A 373 -3.22 -0.14 -30.43
CA ALA A 373 -3.64 -0.70 -31.71
C ALA A 373 -2.77 -1.90 -32.13
N THR A 374 -1.48 -1.86 -31.81
CA THR A 374 -0.54 -2.98 -31.96
C THR A 374 0.39 -3.06 -30.76
N TRP A 375 0.91 -4.27 -30.47
CA TRP A 375 1.79 -4.53 -29.37
C TRP A 375 3.08 -5.20 -29.80
N THR A 376 4.18 -4.73 -29.25
CA THR A 376 5.51 -5.33 -29.38
C THR A 376 5.88 -6.02 -28.07
N ASN A 377 6.27 -7.28 -28.13
CA ASN A 377 6.78 -7.99 -26.96
C ASN A 377 8.23 -7.56 -26.68
N ILE A 378 8.46 -6.92 -25.55
CA ILE A 378 9.78 -6.45 -25.10
C ILE A 378 10.31 -7.20 -23.88
N THR A 379 9.80 -8.40 -23.62
CA THR A 379 10.18 -9.26 -22.48
C THR A 379 11.67 -9.60 -22.46
N GLY A 380 12.29 -9.77 -23.64
CA GLY A 380 13.69 -10.18 -23.74
C GLY A 380 13.94 -11.61 -23.24
N ALA A 381 15.19 -11.94 -22.95
CA ALA A 381 15.64 -13.24 -22.48
C ALA A 381 16.14 -13.24 -21.02
N ASN A 382 16.46 -12.07 -20.47
CA ASN A 382 17.09 -11.95 -19.15
C ASN A 382 16.08 -11.90 -17.99
N LEU A 383 14.79 -11.67 -18.26
CA LEU A 383 13.79 -11.69 -17.20
C LEU A 383 13.57 -13.13 -16.71
N PRO A 384 13.57 -13.36 -15.40
CA PRO A 384 13.30 -14.68 -14.83
C PRO A 384 11.87 -15.11 -15.11
N ASN A 385 11.62 -16.42 -15.04
CA ASN A 385 10.25 -16.96 -15.19
C ASN A 385 9.40 -16.74 -13.93
N LEU A 386 9.19 -15.48 -13.56
CA LEU A 386 8.45 -15.01 -12.38
C LEU A 386 7.49 -13.89 -12.79
N PRO A 387 6.43 -13.63 -12.02
CA PRO A 387 5.54 -12.50 -12.25
C PRO A 387 6.26 -11.15 -12.36
N VAL A 388 5.74 -10.29 -13.24
CA VAL A 388 5.99 -8.85 -13.18
C VAL A 388 4.77 -8.22 -12.54
N ASN A 389 4.95 -7.49 -11.43
CA ASN A 389 3.86 -7.00 -10.59
C ASN A 389 3.50 -5.55 -10.89
N CYS A 390 4.48 -4.72 -11.20
CA CYS A 390 4.30 -3.31 -11.50
C CYS A 390 5.31 -2.82 -12.54
N ILE A 391 5.02 -1.67 -13.15
CA ILE A 391 5.90 -0.99 -14.11
C ILE A 391 5.79 0.52 -13.94
N VAL A 392 6.92 1.21 -14.00
CA VAL A 392 6.98 2.66 -14.05
C VAL A 392 7.88 3.11 -15.20
N TYR A 393 7.44 4.17 -15.87
CA TYR A 393 8.17 4.83 -16.94
C TYR A 393 8.84 6.09 -16.39
N GLN A 394 10.10 6.32 -16.73
CA GLN A 394 10.81 7.54 -16.45
C GLN A 394 10.95 8.36 -17.73
N ALA A 395 10.33 9.51 -17.77
CA ALA A 395 10.45 10.46 -18.88
C ALA A 395 11.86 11.08 -18.90
N ASN A 396 12.70 10.59 -19.80
CA ASN A 396 14.03 11.13 -20.05
C ASN A 396 14.46 10.82 -21.50
N ALA A 397 15.70 11.17 -21.88
CA ALA A 397 16.20 10.96 -23.23
C ALA A 397 16.35 9.47 -23.60
N ASN A 398 16.46 8.59 -22.62
CA ASN A 398 16.68 7.17 -22.80
C ASN A 398 15.41 6.33 -22.65
N GLU A 399 14.26 6.95 -22.26
CA GLU A 399 12.98 6.26 -22.08
C GLU A 399 13.11 5.06 -21.12
N ASP A 400 13.63 5.33 -19.91
CA ASP A 400 13.89 4.29 -18.91
C ASP A 400 12.59 3.66 -18.40
N LEU A 401 12.59 2.34 -18.30
CA LEU A 401 11.53 1.52 -17.73
C LEU A 401 12.06 0.76 -16.52
N TYR A 402 11.30 0.75 -15.43
CA TYR A 402 11.58 -0.10 -14.28
C TYR A 402 10.37 -1.00 -14.02
N ILE A 403 10.64 -2.26 -13.74
CA ILE A 403 9.62 -3.24 -13.37
C ILE A 403 9.92 -3.86 -12.02
N GLY A 404 8.86 -4.04 -11.21
CA GLY A 404 8.90 -4.82 -9.98
C GLY A 404 8.49 -6.26 -10.25
N THR A 405 9.23 -7.20 -9.68
CA THR A 405 9.01 -8.66 -9.80
C THR A 405 8.98 -9.31 -8.42
N ASP A 406 8.76 -10.63 -8.36
CA ASP A 406 8.81 -11.40 -7.10
C ASP A 406 10.22 -11.47 -6.48
N ILE A 407 11.27 -11.02 -7.17
CA ILE A 407 12.64 -11.08 -6.69
C ILE A 407 13.39 -9.74 -6.81
N GLY A 408 12.67 -8.63 -6.84
CA GLY A 408 13.25 -7.28 -6.91
C GLY A 408 12.97 -6.58 -8.23
N VAL A 409 13.80 -5.58 -8.54
CA VAL A 409 13.59 -4.63 -9.63
C VAL A 409 14.49 -4.95 -10.81
N TYR A 410 13.97 -4.76 -12.03
CA TYR A 410 14.70 -4.80 -13.28
C TYR A 410 14.50 -3.48 -14.03
N HIS A 411 15.49 -3.13 -14.82
CA HIS A 411 15.55 -1.90 -15.60
C HIS A 411 15.85 -2.20 -17.06
N LYS A 412 15.31 -1.39 -17.95
CA LYS A 412 15.62 -1.36 -19.39
C LYS A 412 15.41 0.05 -19.93
N ASP A 413 16.25 0.47 -20.85
CA ASP A 413 16.10 1.69 -21.63
C ASP A 413 16.20 1.41 -23.14
N ASN A 414 16.05 2.46 -23.97
CA ASN A 414 16.08 2.35 -25.41
C ASN A 414 17.49 2.05 -25.99
N THR A 415 18.55 2.14 -25.19
CA THR A 415 19.93 1.81 -25.57
C THR A 415 20.28 0.35 -25.25
N MET A 416 19.48 -0.31 -24.40
CA MET A 416 19.72 -1.66 -23.93
C MET A 416 19.00 -2.69 -24.82
N SER A 417 19.70 -3.78 -25.15
CA SER A 417 19.11 -4.90 -25.90
C SER A 417 18.14 -5.73 -25.05
N ASP A 418 18.34 -5.78 -23.72
CA ASP A 418 17.55 -6.61 -22.80
C ASP A 418 17.49 -5.99 -21.40
N TRP A 419 16.63 -6.52 -20.54
CA TRP A 419 16.48 -6.13 -19.14
C TRP A 419 17.72 -6.48 -18.31
N ALA A 420 18.06 -5.63 -17.35
CA ALA A 420 19.12 -5.85 -16.38
C ALA A 420 18.58 -5.75 -14.95
N PRO A 421 19.08 -6.56 -13.99
CA PRO A 421 18.74 -6.40 -12.58
C PRO A 421 19.08 -5.00 -12.08
N TYR A 422 18.14 -4.36 -11.35
CA TYR A 422 18.30 -3.04 -10.74
C TYR A 422 17.97 -3.12 -9.24
N LYS A 423 18.73 -3.93 -8.52
CA LYS A 423 18.42 -4.29 -7.14
C LYS A 423 19.67 -4.35 -6.24
N ASN A 424 20.65 -3.47 -6.47
CA ASN A 424 21.87 -3.45 -5.64
C ASN A 424 21.51 -3.16 -4.17
N GLY A 425 21.76 -4.13 -3.30
CA GLY A 425 21.40 -4.10 -1.88
C GLY A 425 19.97 -4.55 -1.57
N LEU A 426 19.03 -4.50 -2.51
CA LEU A 426 17.67 -5.02 -2.32
C LEU A 426 17.70 -6.55 -2.28
N PRO A 427 17.19 -7.19 -1.21
CA PRO A 427 17.08 -8.65 -1.16
C PRO A 427 16.08 -9.17 -2.20
N ASN A 428 16.05 -10.49 -2.41
CA ASN A 428 15.01 -11.11 -3.20
C ASN A 428 13.68 -11.01 -2.43
N VAL A 429 12.82 -10.13 -2.89
CA VAL A 429 11.53 -9.83 -2.29
C VAL A 429 10.55 -9.39 -3.37
N VAL A 430 9.27 -9.66 -3.16
CA VAL A 430 8.20 -9.19 -4.04
C VAL A 430 8.15 -7.66 -4.00
N VAL A 431 8.19 -7.03 -5.17
CA VAL A 431 8.01 -5.59 -5.35
C VAL A 431 6.63 -5.36 -5.94
N ASN A 432 5.74 -4.75 -5.16
CA ASN A 432 4.33 -4.54 -5.53
C ASN A 432 4.10 -3.20 -6.24
N GLU A 433 4.93 -2.19 -5.94
CA GLU A 433 4.84 -0.89 -6.59
C GLU A 433 6.21 -0.22 -6.68
N LEU A 434 6.35 0.57 -7.73
CA LEU A 434 7.48 1.46 -7.98
C LEU A 434 6.97 2.87 -8.22
N GLU A 435 7.57 3.86 -7.56
CA GLU A 435 7.29 5.27 -7.84
C GLU A 435 8.58 6.07 -7.97
N ILE A 436 8.58 7.06 -8.86
CA ILE A 436 9.71 7.95 -9.11
C ILE A 436 9.47 9.28 -8.41
N HIS A 437 10.40 9.65 -7.54
CA HIS A 437 10.46 10.98 -6.97
C HIS A 437 11.42 11.83 -7.81
N TYR A 438 10.87 12.52 -8.80
CA TYR A 438 11.63 13.33 -9.74
C TYR A 438 12.49 14.44 -9.09
N PRO A 439 12.01 15.16 -8.06
CA PRO A 439 12.80 16.22 -7.43
C PRO A 439 14.15 15.76 -6.87
N THR A 440 14.27 14.48 -6.48
CA THR A 440 15.53 13.92 -5.94
C THR A 440 16.20 12.93 -6.89
N ASN A 441 15.62 12.66 -8.06
CA ASN A 441 16.08 11.63 -9.01
C ASN A 441 16.21 10.26 -8.35
N ARG A 442 15.18 9.82 -7.64
CA ARG A 442 15.17 8.54 -6.95
C ARG A 442 13.93 7.72 -7.32
N ILE A 443 14.10 6.40 -7.32
CA ILE A 443 13.01 5.44 -7.43
C ILE A 443 12.79 4.77 -6.07
N ARG A 444 11.54 4.60 -5.69
CA ARG A 444 11.13 3.93 -4.47
C ARG A 444 10.31 2.70 -4.77
N ALA A 445 10.55 1.65 -3.99
CA ALA A 445 9.90 0.35 -4.14
C ALA A 445 9.13 0.00 -2.87
N ALA A 446 7.83 -0.24 -2.99
CA ALA A 446 7.02 -0.90 -1.98
C ALA A 446 7.27 -2.40 -2.07
N THR A 447 7.80 -3.01 -1.01
CA THR A 447 8.08 -4.44 -0.98
C THR A 447 7.14 -5.18 -0.03
N PHE A 448 6.87 -6.43 -0.35
CA PHE A 448 6.02 -7.29 0.47
C PHE A 448 6.90 -8.11 1.42
N GLY A 449 7.25 -7.49 2.57
CA GLY A 449 8.01 -8.13 3.64
C GLY A 449 9.45 -7.64 3.85
N ARG A 450 9.84 -6.48 3.23
CA ARG A 450 11.13 -5.81 3.48
C ARG A 450 11.01 -4.29 3.46
N GLY A 451 9.83 -3.74 3.81
CA GLY A 451 9.63 -2.31 3.91
C GLY A 451 9.69 -1.57 2.58
N VAL A 452 10.05 -0.29 2.62
CA VAL A 452 10.23 0.59 1.46
C VAL A 452 11.73 0.77 1.16
N TRP A 453 12.11 0.55 -0.09
CA TRP A 453 13.48 0.75 -0.57
C TRP A 453 13.57 1.96 -1.48
N ASP A 454 14.72 2.63 -1.45
CA ASP A 454 14.99 3.87 -2.15
C ASP A 454 16.36 3.80 -2.85
N SER A 455 16.40 4.10 -4.16
CA SER A 455 17.60 4.04 -4.99
C SER A 455 17.70 5.25 -5.90
N PRO A 456 18.90 5.74 -6.27
CA PRO A 456 19.04 6.69 -7.38
C PRO A 456 18.43 6.12 -8.65
N LEU A 457 17.95 6.95 -9.56
CA LEU A 457 17.60 6.55 -10.93
C LEU A 457 18.85 6.17 -11.72
N ASN A 458 18.72 5.28 -12.72
CA ASN A 458 19.83 4.78 -13.54
C ASN A 458 20.53 5.88 -14.33
N SER A 459 19.76 6.74 -14.96
CA SER A 459 20.26 7.93 -15.63
C SER A 459 19.79 9.19 -14.90
N SER A 460 20.70 10.16 -14.75
CA SER A 460 20.25 11.50 -14.36
C SER A 460 19.25 11.96 -15.42
N SER A 461 17.99 12.14 -15.01
CA SER A 461 16.97 12.63 -15.91
C SER A 461 17.46 13.93 -16.54
N THR A 462 17.43 14.02 -17.86
CA THR A 462 17.37 15.29 -18.58
C THR A 462 15.96 15.88 -18.44
N TYR A 463 15.24 15.45 -17.41
CA TYR A 463 14.04 16.14 -16.98
C TYR A 463 14.51 17.57 -16.74
N THR A 464 14.11 18.47 -17.57
CA THR A 464 14.14 19.88 -17.25
C THR A 464 13.38 19.97 -15.95
N ASN A 465 14.12 19.97 -14.85
CA ASN A 465 13.56 20.13 -13.52
C ASN A 465 12.41 21.12 -13.69
N TYR A 466 11.21 20.69 -13.38
CA TYR A 466 10.30 21.66 -12.81
C TYR A 466 11.07 22.10 -11.58
N ASN A 467 11.92 23.11 -11.76
CA ASN A 467 12.59 23.75 -10.64
C ASN A 467 11.45 24.22 -9.76
N ILE A 468 11.08 23.44 -8.78
CA ILE A 468 10.38 23.94 -7.59
C ILE A 468 11.44 24.84 -6.98
N VAL A 469 11.52 26.03 -7.50
CA VAL A 469 12.40 27.06 -6.95
C VAL A 469 11.67 27.55 -5.71
N ASN A 470 12.04 27.00 -4.58
CA ASN A 470 11.56 27.35 -3.24
C ASN A 470 11.81 28.82 -2.85
N ASN A 471 12.04 29.72 -3.81
CA ASN A 471 12.39 31.11 -3.57
C ASN A 471 11.59 32.07 -4.45
N LEU A 472 10.29 31.84 -4.63
CA LEU A 472 9.43 32.88 -5.16
C LEU A 472 8.98 33.79 -4.02
N ASN A 473 9.50 34.99 -3.97
CA ASN A 473 9.04 36.00 -3.00
C ASN A 473 7.74 36.62 -3.50
N ILE A 474 6.63 36.19 -2.91
CA ILE A 474 5.30 36.79 -3.13
C ILE A 474 4.94 37.60 -1.88
N TYR A 475 4.79 38.93 -2.04
CA TYR A 475 4.56 39.84 -0.92
C TYR A 475 3.68 41.03 -1.32
N PRO A 476 3.01 41.68 -0.35
CA PRO A 476 2.85 41.26 1.04
C PRO A 476 1.92 40.04 1.16
N ASN A 477 2.09 39.25 2.19
CA ASN A 477 1.17 38.16 2.55
C ASN A 477 0.93 38.25 4.07
N PRO A 478 -0.24 38.68 4.56
CA PRO A 478 -1.47 39.03 3.83
C PRO A 478 -1.37 40.23 2.89
N ALA A 479 -2.17 40.21 1.81
CA ALA A 479 -2.29 41.28 0.83
C ALA A 479 -3.68 41.91 0.87
N SER A 480 -3.75 43.24 0.66
CA SER A 480 -5.04 43.96 0.59
C SER A 480 -5.40 44.46 -0.81
N ASN A 481 -4.42 45.05 -1.51
CA ASN A 481 -4.66 45.66 -2.81
C ASN A 481 -3.77 45.07 -3.92
N ARG A 482 -2.52 44.79 -3.61
CA ARG A 482 -1.51 44.37 -4.57
C ARG A 482 -0.67 43.25 -4.01
N LEU A 483 -0.37 42.25 -4.87
CA LEU A 483 0.51 41.15 -4.57
C LEU A 483 1.68 41.17 -5.55
N TYR A 484 2.87 41.44 -5.06
CA TYR A 484 4.09 41.50 -5.87
C TYR A 484 4.70 40.14 -5.98
N VAL A 485 5.19 39.81 -7.17
CA VAL A 485 5.90 38.57 -7.46
C VAL A 485 7.32 38.95 -7.88
N LYS A 486 8.31 38.61 -7.04
CA LYS A 486 9.71 38.89 -7.35
C LYS A 486 10.32 37.72 -8.10
N LEU A 487 10.53 37.90 -9.39
CA LEU A 487 11.15 36.93 -10.30
C LEU A 487 12.60 37.32 -10.60
N LYS A 488 13.45 36.34 -10.85
CA LYS A 488 14.83 36.53 -11.33
C LYS A 488 14.93 36.53 -12.86
N SER A 489 13.83 36.31 -13.58
CA SER A 489 13.78 36.15 -15.04
C SER A 489 12.98 37.28 -15.68
N SER A 490 13.35 37.64 -16.92
CA SER A 490 12.63 38.60 -17.77
C SER A 490 11.44 37.97 -18.53
N ASP A 491 11.13 36.72 -18.29
CA ASP A 491 10.12 36.00 -19.03
C ASP A 491 8.69 36.41 -18.64
N LEU A 492 7.76 36.26 -19.58
CA LEU A 492 6.33 36.40 -19.30
C LEU A 492 5.88 35.29 -18.36
N VAL A 493 5.20 35.70 -17.29
CA VAL A 493 4.78 34.84 -16.20
C VAL A 493 3.28 34.73 -16.22
N HIS A 494 2.78 33.50 -16.34
CA HIS A 494 1.35 33.24 -16.18
C HIS A 494 1.02 32.96 -14.72
N PHE A 495 -0.07 33.56 -14.19
CA PHE A 495 -0.51 33.33 -12.82
C PHE A 495 -2.00 32.97 -12.75
N GLU A 496 -2.35 32.17 -11.76
CA GLU A 496 -3.72 31.85 -11.35
C GLU A 496 -3.84 32.03 -9.84
N ILE A 497 -4.89 32.71 -9.38
CA ILE A 497 -5.31 32.69 -7.98
C ILE A 497 -6.56 31.83 -7.88
N ARG A 498 -6.51 30.80 -7.04
CA ARG A 498 -7.61 29.86 -6.82
C ARG A 498 -8.10 29.93 -5.38
N SER A 499 -9.40 29.69 -5.18
CA SER A 499 -9.95 29.41 -3.86
C SER A 499 -9.38 28.09 -3.33
N ILE A 500 -9.52 27.85 -2.03
CA ILE A 500 -9.18 26.55 -1.40
C ILE A 500 -10.02 25.38 -1.97
N SER A 501 -11.16 25.67 -2.61
CA SER A 501 -11.99 24.69 -3.33
C SER A 501 -11.57 24.50 -4.80
N GLY A 502 -10.43 25.06 -5.23
CA GLY A 502 -9.89 24.89 -6.58
C GLY A 502 -10.44 25.85 -7.65
N LYS A 503 -11.53 26.61 -7.38
CA LYS A 503 -12.12 27.52 -8.34
C LYS A 503 -11.16 28.66 -8.69
N ILE A 504 -10.93 28.93 -9.97
CA ILE A 504 -10.15 30.07 -10.44
C ILE A 504 -10.90 31.36 -10.05
N ILE A 505 -10.23 32.22 -9.29
CA ILE A 505 -10.73 33.51 -8.85
C ILE A 505 -10.18 34.62 -9.73
N LYS A 506 -8.92 34.49 -10.16
CA LYS A 506 -8.25 35.42 -11.06
C LYS A 506 -7.09 34.73 -11.76
N GLU A 507 -6.92 35.04 -13.03
CA GLU A 507 -5.78 34.60 -13.84
C GLU A 507 -5.26 35.73 -14.71
N GLY A 508 -4.04 35.59 -15.23
CA GLY A 508 -3.43 36.54 -16.14
C GLY A 508 -1.95 36.35 -16.34
N THR A 509 -1.34 37.27 -17.06
CA THR A 509 0.11 37.31 -17.31
C THR A 509 0.74 38.51 -16.64
N LEU A 510 1.94 38.31 -16.07
CA LEU A 510 2.75 39.38 -15.46
C LEU A 510 4.01 39.57 -16.31
N ALA A 511 4.35 40.82 -16.55
CA ALA A 511 5.69 41.21 -17.00
C ALA A 511 6.61 41.40 -15.78
N TYR A 512 7.92 41.41 -16.00
CA TYR A 512 8.94 41.61 -14.98
C TYR A 512 8.65 42.85 -14.09
N ASN A 513 8.70 42.66 -12.76
CA ASN A 513 8.41 43.66 -11.73
C ASN A 513 6.96 44.19 -11.64
N ASN A 514 5.99 43.47 -12.19
CA ASN A 514 4.58 43.82 -12.04
C ASN A 514 3.94 43.19 -10.79
N TYR A 515 2.73 43.66 -10.50
CA TYR A 515 1.91 43.21 -9.39
C TYR A 515 0.59 42.63 -9.88
N ILE A 516 0.00 41.76 -9.10
CA ILE A 516 -1.37 41.28 -9.26
C ILE A 516 -2.26 42.17 -8.41
N ASP A 517 -3.23 42.85 -9.05
CA ASP A 517 -4.27 43.57 -8.33
C ASP A 517 -5.25 42.59 -7.69
N VAL A 518 -5.29 42.53 -6.35
CA VAL A 518 -6.18 41.68 -5.56
C VAL A 518 -7.27 42.46 -4.84
N SER A 519 -7.40 43.77 -5.10
CA SER A 519 -8.33 44.68 -4.43
C SER A 519 -9.81 44.29 -4.55
N ARG A 520 -10.17 43.46 -5.53
CA ARG A 520 -11.54 42.96 -5.77
C ARG A 520 -11.75 41.53 -5.35
N ILE A 521 -10.76 40.88 -4.74
CA ILE A 521 -10.87 39.53 -4.24
C ILE A 521 -11.31 39.60 -2.78
N ASN A 522 -12.32 38.85 -2.40
CA ASN A 522 -12.83 38.83 -1.03
C ASN A 522 -11.74 38.41 -0.03
N SER A 523 -11.88 38.87 1.23
CA SER A 523 -11.00 38.39 2.31
C SER A 523 -11.08 36.88 2.43
N GLY A 524 -9.93 36.22 2.51
CA GLY A 524 -9.86 34.76 2.58
C GLY A 524 -8.47 34.23 2.31
N THR A 525 -8.36 32.90 2.35
CA THR A 525 -7.16 32.15 1.99
C THR A 525 -7.29 31.63 0.57
N TYR A 526 -6.23 31.78 -0.20
CA TYR A 526 -6.16 31.40 -1.61
C TYR A 526 -4.84 30.71 -1.91
N ILE A 527 -4.79 29.98 -3.02
CA ILE A 527 -3.57 29.42 -3.58
C ILE A 527 -3.24 30.19 -4.86
N ILE A 528 -2.06 30.78 -4.91
CA ILE A 528 -1.53 31.34 -6.15
C ILE A 528 -0.63 30.34 -6.84
N LYS A 529 -0.87 30.15 -8.15
CA LYS A 529 -0.03 29.38 -9.07
C LYS A 529 0.68 30.38 -9.99
N ILE A 530 1.96 30.18 -10.20
CA ILE A 530 2.76 31.03 -11.11
C ILE A 530 3.60 30.13 -12.00
N ARG A 531 3.44 30.26 -13.31
CA ARG A 531 4.21 29.53 -14.31
C ARG A 531 5.22 30.45 -14.98
N VAL A 532 6.49 30.03 -14.97
CA VAL A 532 7.62 30.71 -15.62
C VAL A 532 8.33 29.70 -16.51
N GLY A 533 8.15 29.79 -17.81
CA GLY A 533 8.63 28.74 -18.71
C GLY A 533 8.07 27.37 -18.32
N ASN A 534 8.94 26.42 -18.06
CA ASN A 534 8.58 25.09 -17.60
C ASN A 534 8.49 24.95 -16.07
N SER A 535 8.64 26.04 -15.31
CA SER A 535 8.60 26.02 -13.84
C SER A 535 7.24 26.48 -13.32
N LEU A 536 6.66 25.72 -12.41
CA LEU A 536 5.40 26.04 -11.73
C LEU A 536 5.68 26.31 -10.25
N TYR A 537 5.25 27.49 -9.79
CA TYR A 537 5.36 27.93 -8.39
C TYR A 537 3.97 27.97 -7.77
N ARG A 538 3.89 27.63 -6.49
CA ARG A 538 2.66 27.73 -5.71
C ARG A 538 2.94 28.26 -4.33
N GLN A 539 2.03 29.07 -3.85
CA GLN A 539 2.10 29.58 -2.50
C GLN A 539 0.69 29.85 -1.96
N LYS A 540 0.48 29.53 -0.70
CA LYS A 540 -0.69 29.95 0.06
C LYS A 540 -0.58 31.42 0.32
N ILE A 541 -1.63 32.19 -0.03
CA ILE A 541 -1.74 33.61 0.20
C ILE A 541 -3.01 33.92 0.99
N SER A 542 -2.91 34.93 1.85
CA SER A 542 -4.07 35.49 2.55
C SER A 542 -4.39 36.87 1.96
N ILE A 543 -5.65 37.09 1.64
CA ILE A 543 -6.15 38.38 1.19
C ILE A 543 -7.04 38.95 2.29
N THR A 544 -6.77 40.19 2.69
CA THR A 544 -7.53 40.92 3.70
C THR A 544 -8.03 42.22 3.09
N GLN A 545 -9.34 42.37 2.98
CA GLN A 545 -9.91 43.65 2.59
C GLN A 545 -10.11 44.53 3.83
N ASN A 546 -9.66 45.78 3.79
CA ASN A 546 -10.00 46.74 4.84
C ASN A 546 -11.52 46.93 4.82
N SER A 547 -12.19 46.61 5.92
CA SER A 547 -13.59 46.99 6.11
C SER A 547 -13.69 48.51 5.94
N ARG A 548 -14.39 48.95 4.91
CA ARG A 548 -14.80 50.36 4.78
C ARG A 548 -15.90 50.68 5.78
#